data_0ba8903bceb922bb99dc65c14baa93cd
#
_entry.id   0ba8903bceb922bb99dc65c14baa93cd
#
_cell.length_a   1.000
_cell.length_b   1.000
_cell.length_c   1.000
_cell.angle_alpha   90.00
_cell.angle_beta   90.00
_cell.angle_gamma   90.00
#
_symmetry.space_group_name_H-M   'P 1'
#
loop_
_entity.id
_entity.type
_entity.pdbx_description
1 polymer ?
#
loop_
_entity_poly.entity_id
_entity_poly.type
_entity_poly.pdbx_seq_one_letter_code
_entity_poly.pdbx_strand_id
1 'polypeptide(L)'
;MKIAFTGPESCGKSTMASWCAEHFKLPLCEEFAREYLMDNPEYTQSDLDAIAMGQLDIWKKTGEHFIADTEMTVMKIWSEFRYKACSVTIQTAFTEQQFDHYFLCAPDIPWEPDPLREHPEERERLFLLYKAELIQSNRPFTILSGTMEARQKVVEDVVNRLLIA
;
A
#
# COMPACT_ATOMS: atom_id res chain seq x y z
N MET A 1 9.96 -12.67 5.38
CA MET A 1 9.41 -11.41 5.96
C MET A 1 8.79 -10.58 4.85
N LYS A 2 7.52 -10.24 4.99
CA LYS A 2 6.76 -9.42 4.04
C LYS A 2 6.27 -8.16 4.75
N ILE A 3 6.61 -7.00 4.23
CA ILE A 3 6.21 -5.71 4.79
C ILE A 3 5.48 -4.90 3.72
N ALA A 4 4.35 -4.30 4.08
CA ALA A 4 3.58 -3.47 3.19
C ALA A 4 3.56 -2.00 3.62
N PHE A 5 3.66 -1.10 2.65
CA PHE A 5 3.39 0.31 2.82
C PHE A 5 2.02 0.63 2.23
N THR A 6 1.13 1.21 3.03
CA THR A 6 -0.25 1.49 2.67
C THR A 6 -0.66 2.90 3.08
N GLY A 7 -1.81 3.37 2.61
CA GLY A 7 -2.32 4.69 2.89
C GLY A 7 -2.79 5.43 1.65
N PRO A 8 -3.31 6.67 1.80
CA PRO A 8 -3.87 7.45 0.69
C PRO A 8 -2.82 7.88 -0.32
N GLU A 9 -3.29 8.53 -1.38
CA GLU A 9 -2.42 9.12 -2.41
C GLU A 9 -1.50 10.20 -1.83
N SER A 10 -0.31 10.37 -2.43
CA SER A 10 0.66 11.42 -2.05
C SER A 10 0.98 11.47 -0.55
N CYS A 11 1.10 10.31 0.11
CA CYS A 11 1.50 10.20 1.52
C CYS A 11 2.90 9.61 1.71
N GLY A 12 3.67 9.41 0.63
CA GLY A 12 5.05 8.95 0.67
C GLY A 12 5.24 7.43 0.76
N LYS A 13 4.24 6.61 0.38
CA LYS A 13 4.35 5.13 0.35
C LYS A 13 5.55 4.66 -0.46
N SER A 14 5.59 5.01 -1.74
CA SER A 14 6.64 4.55 -2.67
C SER A 14 8.03 4.97 -2.23
N THR A 15 8.18 6.19 -1.73
CA THR A 15 9.45 6.70 -1.20
C THR A 15 9.92 5.87 0.00
N MET A 16 9.02 5.59 0.93
CA MET A 16 9.33 4.80 2.12
C MET A 16 9.57 3.33 1.80
N ALA A 17 8.77 2.75 0.88
CA ALA A 17 8.96 1.37 0.44
C ALA A 17 10.31 1.17 -0.26
N SER A 18 10.68 2.07 -1.17
CA SER A 18 11.97 2.04 -1.87
C SER A 18 13.14 2.19 -0.90
N TRP A 19 13.07 3.15 0.02
CA TRP A 19 14.09 3.32 1.05
C TRP A 19 14.23 2.08 1.93
N CYS A 20 13.11 1.50 2.37
CA CYS A 20 13.09 0.31 3.22
C CYS A 20 13.71 -0.90 2.50
N ALA A 21 13.35 -1.11 1.23
CA ALA A 21 13.89 -2.18 0.40
C ALA A 21 15.42 -2.06 0.23
N GLU A 22 15.91 -0.86 -0.07
CA GLU A 22 17.34 -0.58 -0.20
C GLU A 22 18.10 -0.77 1.14
N HIS A 23 17.57 -0.20 2.22
CA HIS A 23 18.19 -0.23 3.55
C HIS A 23 18.34 -1.65 4.09
N PHE A 24 17.30 -2.47 3.95
CA PHE A 24 17.30 -3.87 4.45
C PHE A 24 17.72 -4.88 3.39
N LYS A 25 18.05 -4.45 2.17
CA LYS A 25 18.44 -5.30 1.04
C LYS A 25 17.39 -6.37 0.71
N LEU A 26 16.13 -5.98 0.74
CA LEU A 26 15.00 -6.81 0.37
C LEU A 26 14.46 -6.43 -1.01
N PRO A 27 13.92 -7.36 -1.78
CA PRO A 27 13.24 -7.05 -3.03
C PRO A 27 12.10 -6.06 -2.81
N LEU A 28 11.95 -5.09 -3.73
CA LEU A 28 10.80 -4.20 -3.80
C LEU A 28 9.77 -4.76 -4.78
N CYS A 29 8.54 -4.89 -4.35
CA CYS A 29 7.39 -5.09 -5.21
C CYS A 29 6.73 -3.73 -5.46
N GLU A 30 6.94 -3.19 -6.65
CA GLU A 30 6.35 -1.93 -7.07
C GLU A 30 4.84 -2.04 -7.26
N GLU A 31 4.16 -0.90 -7.28
CA GLU A 31 2.73 -0.80 -7.52
C GLU A 31 2.39 -1.11 -8.99
N PHE A 32 1.77 -2.25 -9.25
CA PHE A 32 1.38 -2.69 -10.59
C PHE A 32 0.36 -1.75 -11.25
N ALA A 33 -0.48 -1.10 -10.45
CA ALA A 33 -1.46 -0.14 -10.95
C ALA A 33 -0.83 0.96 -11.81
N ARG A 34 0.38 1.40 -11.48
CA ARG A 34 1.08 2.47 -12.20
C ARG A 34 1.39 2.07 -13.64
N GLU A 35 1.94 0.88 -13.84
CA GLU A 35 2.22 0.33 -15.17
C GLU A 35 0.92 0.11 -15.95
N TYR A 36 -0.07 -0.53 -15.33
CA TYR A 36 -1.33 -0.86 -15.96
C TYR A 36 -2.09 0.38 -16.46
N LEU A 37 -2.15 1.43 -15.66
CA LEU A 37 -2.90 2.65 -15.97
C LEU A 37 -2.20 3.56 -16.98
N MET A 38 -0.90 3.43 -17.19
CA MET A 38 -0.21 4.13 -18.28
C MET A 38 -0.78 3.73 -19.65
N ASP A 39 -1.15 2.46 -19.80
CA ASP A 39 -1.74 1.93 -21.04
C ASP A 39 -3.28 2.01 -21.02
N ASN A 40 -3.90 2.15 -19.86
CA ASN A 40 -5.36 2.13 -19.66
C ASN A 40 -5.83 3.32 -18.78
N PRO A 41 -5.71 4.58 -19.25
CA PRO A 41 -6.05 5.75 -18.44
C PRO A 41 -7.54 5.86 -18.10
N GLU A 42 -8.42 5.31 -18.92
CA GLU A 42 -9.87 5.22 -18.67
C GLU A 42 -10.21 3.83 -18.13
N TYR A 43 -9.90 3.60 -16.87
CA TYR A 43 -10.13 2.31 -16.22
C TYR A 43 -11.57 2.16 -15.68
N THR A 44 -12.02 0.92 -15.59
CA THR A 44 -13.32 0.48 -15.07
C THR A 44 -13.14 -0.33 -13.80
N GLN A 45 -14.24 -0.75 -13.16
CA GLN A 45 -14.17 -1.64 -12.02
C GLN A 45 -13.50 -3.00 -12.34
N SER A 46 -13.70 -3.53 -13.54
CA SER A 46 -13.03 -4.78 -13.95
C SER A 46 -11.52 -4.63 -14.13
N ASP A 47 -11.05 -3.42 -14.45
CA ASP A 47 -9.60 -3.16 -14.50
C ASP A 47 -8.97 -3.20 -13.11
N LEU A 48 -9.71 -2.82 -12.06
CA LEU A 48 -9.23 -2.97 -10.69
C LEU A 48 -9.01 -4.44 -10.32
N ASP A 49 -9.84 -5.36 -10.82
CA ASP A 49 -9.63 -6.80 -10.64
C ASP A 49 -8.34 -7.26 -11.34
N ALA A 50 -8.12 -6.80 -12.57
CA ALA A 50 -6.90 -7.11 -13.31
C ALA A 50 -5.65 -6.56 -12.61
N ILE A 51 -5.72 -5.34 -12.08
CA ILE A 51 -4.64 -4.72 -11.29
C ILE A 51 -4.35 -5.54 -10.03
N ALA A 52 -5.38 -5.92 -9.28
CA ALA A 52 -5.23 -6.73 -8.08
C ALA A 52 -4.57 -8.08 -8.39
N MET A 53 -4.99 -8.76 -9.45
CA MET A 53 -4.40 -10.04 -9.88
C MET A 53 -2.95 -9.88 -10.35
N GLY A 54 -2.64 -8.80 -11.09
CA GLY A 54 -1.27 -8.47 -11.49
C GLY A 54 -0.35 -8.23 -10.29
N GLN A 55 -0.83 -7.52 -9.27
CA GLN A 55 -0.09 -7.29 -8.03
C GLN A 55 0.19 -8.61 -7.27
N LEU A 56 -0.81 -9.49 -7.16
CA LEU A 56 -0.63 -10.81 -6.55
C LEU A 56 0.41 -11.66 -7.30
N ASP A 57 0.41 -11.59 -8.62
CA ASP A 57 1.39 -12.28 -9.47
C ASP A 57 2.83 -11.80 -9.24
N ILE A 58 3.02 -10.48 -9.08
CA ILE A 58 4.32 -9.90 -8.71
C ILE A 58 4.77 -10.45 -7.36
N TRP A 59 3.92 -10.41 -6.33
CA TRP A 59 4.28 -10.93 -5.00
C TRP A 59 4.66 -12.40 -5.05
N LYS A 60 3.89 -13.23 -5.79
CA LYS A 60 4.17 -14.66 -5.95
C LYS A 60 5.51 -14.93 -6.63
N LYS A 61 5.86 -14.14 -7.64
CA LYS A 61 7.13 -14.27 -8.36
C LYS A 61 8.32 -13.77 -7.54
N THR A 62 8.13 -12.77 -6.68
CA THR A 62 9.19 -12.22 -5.82
C THR A 62 9.56 -13.17 -4.68
N GLY A 63 8.61 -13.95 -4.17
CA GLY A 63 8.87 -14.99 -3.18
C GLY A 63 8.41 -14.65 -1.76
N GLU A 64 9.18 -15.10 -0.74
CA GLU A 64 8.75 -15.05 0.66
C GLU A 64 9.21 -13.81 1.43
N HIS A 65 10.16 -13.06 0.91
CA HIS A 65 10.74 -11.90 1.58
C HIS A 65 10.77 -10.71 0.65
N PHE A 66 9.96 -9.68 0.91
CA PHE A 66 9.89 -8.47 0.10
C PHE A 66 9.24 -7.30 0.82
N ILE A 67 9.44 -6.12 0.28
CA ILE A 67 8.73 -4.88 0.63
C ILE A 67 7.71 -4.60 -0.47
N ALA A 68 6.45 -4.38 -0.11
CA ALA A 68 5.39 -4.02 -1.05
C ALA A 68 5.10 -2.52 -1.00
N ASP A 69 5.23 -1.87 -2.16
CA ASP A 69 4.64 -0.55 -2.39
C ASP A 69 3.18 -0.77 -2.77
N THR A 70 2.29 -0.49 -1.85
CA THR A 70 0.86 -0.82 -1.85
C THR A 70 0.52 -2.31 -1.61
N GLU A 71 -0.73 -2.55 -1.24
CA GLU A 71 -1.29 -3.88 -0.99
C GLU A 71 -2.84 -3.87 -1.15
N MET A 72 -3.52 -4.98 -0.87
CA MET A 72 -4.93 -5.14 -1.22
C MET A 72 -5.90 -4.25 -0.42
N THR A 73 -5.50 -3.64 0.71
CA THR A 73 -6.31 -2.60 1.35
C THR A 73 -6.47 -1.39 0.43
N VAL A 74 -5.42 -1.04 -0.32
CA VAL A 74 -5.49 0.03 -1.33
C VAL A 74 -6.52 -0.31 -2.41
N MET A 75 -6.47 -1.52 -2.96
CA MET A 75 -7.41 -1.97 -3.99
C MET A 75 -8.85 -1.99 -3.50
N LYS A 76 -9.06 -2.49 -2.27
CA LYS A 76 -10.39 -2.52 -1.63
C LYS A 76 -10.96 -1.11 -1.45
N ILE A 77 -10.21 -0.22 -0.81
CA ILE A 77 -10.64 1.15 -0.55
C ILE A 77 -10.86 1.92 -1.86
N TRP A 78 -9.97 1.77 -2.84
CA TRP A 78 -10.14 2.38 -4.15
C TRP A 78 -11.43 1.93 -4.84
N SER A 79 -11.70 0.63 -4.88
CA SER A 79 -12.92 0.07 -5.45
C SER A 79 -14.18 0.60 -4.73
N GLU A 80 -14.22 0.56 -3.42
CA GLU A 80 -15.34 1.03 -2.61
C GLU A 80 -15.54 2.54 -2.69
N PHE A 81 -14.47 3.32 -2.70
CA PHE A 81 -14.54 4.77 -2.76
C PHE A 81 -15.07 5.26 -4.10
N ARG A 82 -14.57 4.72 -5.21
CA ARG A 82 -14.94 5.13 -6.57
C ARG A 82 -16.25 4.51 -7.06
N TYR A 83 -16.43 3.20 -6.86
CA TYR A 83 -17.55 2.44 -7.43
C TYR A 83 -18.63 2.09 -6.41
N LYS A 84 -18.45 2.41 -5.12
CA LYS A 84 -19.35 2.03 -4.01
C LYS A 84 -19.57 0.52 -3.89
N ALA A 85 -18.67 -0.25 -4.44
CA ALA A 85 -18.69 -1.72 -4.44
C ALA A 85 -17.26 -2.26 -4.49
N CYS A 86 -17.05 -3.43 -3.90
CA CYS A 86 -15.81 -4.18 -4.01
C CYS A 86 -16.12 -5.55 -4.61
N SER A 87 -15.37 -5.96 -5.61
CA SER A 87 -15.53 -7.26 -6.25
C SER A 87 -15.15 -8.41 -5.31
N VAL A 88 -15.66 -9.60 -5.60
CA VAL A 88 -15.26 -10.81 -4.87
C VAL A 88 -13.76 -11.09 -5.03
N THR A 89 -13.19 -10.82 -6.20
CA THR A 89 -11.76 -10.97 -6.48
C THR A 89 -10.91 -10.13 -5.51
N ILE A 90 -11.17 -8.83 -5.44
CA ILE A 90 -10.43 -7.92 -4.54
C ILE A 90 -10.70 -8.27 -3.07
N GLN A 91 -11.94 -8.58 -2.70
CA GLN A 91 -12.30 -8.94 -1.33
C GLN A 91 -11.59 -10.21 -0.86
N THR A 92 -11.50 -11.22 -1.74
CA THR A 92 -10.76 -12.46 -1.47
C THR A 92 -9.26 -12.17 -1.31
N ALA A 93 -8.67 -11.45 -2.26
CA ALA A 93 -7.27 -11.06 -2.21
C ALA A 93 -6.93 -10.25 -0.94
N PHE A 94 -7.80 -9.31 -0.55
CA PHE A 94 -7.68 -8.56 0.70
C PHE A 94 -7.72 -9.46 1.92
N THR A 95 -8.62 -10.45 1.96
CA THR A 95 -8.77 -11.35 3.09
C THR A 95 -7.59 -12.31 3.24
N GLU A 96 -7.08 -12.82 2.11
CA GLU A 96 -6.04 -13.84 2.07
C GLU A 96 -4.61 -13.29 2.14
N GLN A 97 -4.41 -11.99 1.86
CA GLN A 97 -3.07 -11.41 1.93
C GLN A 97 -2.50 -11.51 3.34
N GLN A 98 -1.20 -11.83 3.42
CA GLN A 98 -0.47 -11.96 4.68
C GLN A 98 0.84 -11.17 4.61
N PHE A 99 0.96 -10.18 5.48
CA PHE A 99 2.18 -9.42 5.73
C PHE A 99 2.51 -9.49 7.22
N ASP A 100 3.80 -9.53 7.53
CA ASP A 100 4.29 -9.52 8.91
C ASP A 100 4.05 -8.15 9.56
N HIS A 101 4.04 -7.07 8.76
CA HIS A 101 3.72 -5.73 9.23
C HIS A 101 3.24 -4.81 8.12
N TYR A 102 2.39 -3.84 8.49
CA TYR A 102 1.89 -2.78 7.62
C TYR A 102 2.36 -1.42 8.14
N PHE A 103 2.90 -0.59 7.26
CA PHE A 103 3.18 0.80 7.55
C PHE A 103 2.11 1.68 6.90
N LEU A 104 1.25 2.29 7.74
CA LEU A 104 0.21 3.21 7.30
C LEU A 104 0.79 4.63 7.23
N CYS A 105 1.03 5.13 6.03
CA CYS A 105 1.57 6.46 5.79
C CYS A 105 0.50 7.54 6.00
N ALA A 106 0.75 8.46 6.92
CA ALA A 106 -0.11 9.61 7.16
C ALA A 106 0.00 10.65 6.03
N PRO A 107 -1.10 11.36 5.69
CA PRO A 107 -1.12 12.39 4.64
C PRO A 107 -0.64 13.76 5.13
N ASP A 108 0.36 13.79 6.01
CA ASP A 108 0.92 14.98 6.66
C ASP A 108 2.09 15.61 5.89
N ILE A 109 2.31 15.17 4.66
CA ILE A 109 3.25 15.75 3.70
C ILE A 109 2.50 16.51 2.59
N PRO A 110 3.14 17.49 1.92
CA PRO A 110 2.52 18.23 0.82
C PRO A 110 1.99 17.29 -0.28
N TRP A 111 0.87 17.73 -0.90
CA TRP A 111 0.37 17.07 -2.09
C TRP A 111 1.31 17.30 -3.26
N GLU A 112 1.67 16.22 -3.95
CA GLU A 112 2.38 16.27 -5.22
C GLU A 112 1.43 15.84 -6.34
N PRO A 113 1.18 16.69 -7.36
CA PRO A 113 0.36 16.33 -8.51
C PRO A 113 0.95 15.16 -9.28
N ASP A 114 0.08 14.25 -9.71
CA ASP A 114 0.43 13.08 -10.53
C ASP A 114 -0.82 12.70 -11.35
N PRO A 115 -0.70 12.32 -12.63
CA PRO A 115 -1.85 11.98 -13.47
C PRO A 115 -2.75 10.87 -12.92
N LEU A 116 -2.21 10.01 -12.06
CA LEU A 116 -2.93 8.88 -11.46
C LEU A 116 -3.52 9.19 -10.08
N ARG A 117 -3.41 10.45 -9.60
CA ARG A 117 -3.93 10.88 -8.30
C ARG A 117 -5.20 11.69 -8.48
N GLU A 118 -6.28 11.25 -7.83
CA GLU A 118 -7.63 11.78 -8.08
C GLU A 118 -8.22 12.56 -6.89
N HIS A 119 -7.69 12.39 -5.66
CA HIS A 119 -8.37 12.80 -4.43
C HIS A 119 -7.52 13.68 -3.48
N PRO A 120 -7.07 14.88 -3.92
CA PRO A 120 -6.19 15.72 -3.11
C PRO A 120 -6.81 16.17 -1.77
N GLU A 121 -8.13 16.41 -1.75
CA GLU A 121 -8.84 16.90 -0.56
C GLU A 121 -9.40 15.79 0.33
N GLU A 122 -9.42 14.55 -0.16
CA GLU A 122 -9.99 13.40 0.56
C GLU A 122 -8.95 12.59 1.35
N ARG A 123 -7.69 13.00 1.34
CA ARG A 123 -6.58 12.22 1.94
C ARG A 123 -6.79 11.88 3.40
N GLU A 124 -7.25 12.82 4.22
CA GLU A 124 -7.53 12.59 5.64
C GLU A 124 -8.68 11.58 5.83
N ARG A 125 -9.74 11.72 5.04
CA ARG A 125 -10.86 10.79 5.07
C ARG A 125 -10.45 9.39 4.64
N LEU A 126 -9.68 9.28 3.55
CA LEU A 126 -9.13 8.02 3.08
C LEU A 126 -8.22 7.40 4.14
N PHE A 127 -7.33 8.18 4.77
CA PHE A 127 -6.46 7.70 5.85
C PHE A 127 -7.24 7.04 6.99
N LEU A 128 -8.37 7.62 7.40
CA LEU A 128 -9.24 7.03 8.42
C LEU A 128 -9.87 5.72 7.97
N LEU A 129 -10.21 5.58 6.67
CA LEU A 129 -10.70 4.31 6.11
C LEU A 129 -9.61 3.23 6.14
N TYR A 130 -8.38 3.55 5.72
CA TYR A 130 -7.24 2.62 5.81
C TYR A 130 -7.01 2.15 7.24
N LYS A 131 -6.99 3.09 8.18
CA LYS A 131 -6.81 2.78 9.60
C LYS A 131 -7.92 1.87 10.13
N ALA A 132 -9.17 2.14 9.77
CA ALA A 132 -10.31 1.33 10.17
C ALA A 132 -10.21 -0.11 9.62
N GLU A 133 -9.84 -0.28 8.35
CA GLU A 133 -9.65 -1.59 7.72
C GLU A 133 -8.56 -2.41 8.40
N LEU A 134 -7.40 -1.79 8.70
CA LEU A 134 -6.30 -2.46 9.40
C LEU A 134 -6.69 -2.91 10.81
N ILE A 135 -7.44 -2.07 11.54
CA ILE A 135 -7.96 -2.40 12.88
C ILE A 135 -8.99 -3.55 12.80
N GLN A 136 -9.98 -3.44 11.92
CA GLN A 136 -11.05 -4.42 11.79
C GLN A 136 -10.55 -5.79 11.35
N SER A 137 -9.52 -5.82 10.49
CA SER A 137 -8.88 -7.05 10.05
C SER A 137 -7.79 -7.56 11.00
N ASN A 138 -7.60 -6.91 12.16
CA ASN A 138 -6.61 -7.26 13.19
C ASN A 138 -5.19 -7.41 12.64
N ARG A 139 -4.79 -6.52 11.71
CA ARG A 139 -3.46 -6.54 11.08
C ARG A 139 -2.46 -5.76 11.93
N PRO A 140 -1.22 -6.26 12.08
CA PRO A 140 -0.19 -5.52 12.80
C PRO A 140 0.26 -4.31 11.98
N PHE A 141 0.06 -3.10 12.50
CA PHE A 141 0.46 -1.89 11.76
C PHE A 141 1.06 -0.81 12.64
N THR A 142 1.83 0.07 12.01
CA THR A 142 2.37 1.29 12.60
C THR A 142 2.09 2.48 11.69
N ILE A 143 1.66 3.61 12.27
CA ILE A 143 1.45 4.84 11.52
C ILE A 143 2.79 5.54 11.33
N LEU A 144 3.09 5.94 10.09
CA LEU A 144 4.23 6.76 9.74
C LEU A 144 3.79 8.22 9.55
N SER A 145 4.33 9.12 10.34
CA SER A 145 4.05 10.56 10.29
C SER A 145 5.31 11.39 10.50
N GLY A 146 5.24 12.67 10.17
CA GLY A 146 6.35 13.60 10.32
C GLY A 146 7.33 13.60 9.15
N THR A 147 8.57 13.99 9.43
CA THR A 147 9.64 14.09 8.42
C THR A 147 10.05 12.72 7.89
N MET A 148 10.75 12.72 6.77
CA MET A 148 11.28 11.49 6.18
C MET A 148 12.19 10.74 7.18
N GLU A 149 13.08 11.45 7.87
CA GLU A 149 14.00 10.87 8.85
C GLU A 149 13.25 10.26 10.05
N ALA A 150 12.17 10.92 10.51
CA ALA A 150 11.34 10.39 11.60
C ALA A 150 10.65 9.09 11.17
N ARG A 151 10.11 9.05 9.94
CA ARG A 151 9.48 7.85 9.37
C ARG A 151 10.48 6.72 9.19
N GLN A 152 11.66 7.01 8.66
CA GLN A 152 12.74 6.04 8.48
C GLN A 152 13.13 5.39 9.80
N LYS A 153 13.31 6.20 10.85
CA LYS A 153 13.63 5.69 12.19
C LYS A 153 12.56 4.75 12.73
N VAL A 154 11.28 5.10 12.57
CA VAL A 154 10.17 4.22 12.99
C VAL A 154 10.20 2.90 12.23
N VAL A 155 10.40 2.93 10.91
CA VAL A 155 10.50 1.72 10.08
C VAL A 155 11.69 0.86 10.54
N GLU A 156 12.86 1.47 10.73
CA GLU A 156 14.07 0.78 11.18
C GLU A 156 13.85 0.07 12.53
N ASP A 157 13.25 0.76 13.50
CA ASP A 157 12.96 0.20 14.83
C ASP A 157 11.99 -0.98 14.78
N VAL A 158 10.98 -0.92 13.90
CA VAL A 158 9.99 -2.00 13.74
C VAL A 158 10.61 -3.19 13.01
N VAL A 159 11.25 -2.95 11.86
CA VAL A 159 11.82 -4.03 11.05
C VAL A 159 12.92 -4.77 11.77
N ASN A 160 13.81 -4.06 12.50
CA ASN A 160 14.84 -4.71 13.31
C ASN A 160 14.25 -5.64 14.39
N ARG A 161 13.13 -5.28 14.99
CA ARG A 161 12.43 -6.17 15.94
C ARG A 161 11.86 -7.41 15.25
N LEU A 162 11.32 -7.29 14.04
CA LEU A 162 10.82 -8.43 13.27
C LEU A 162 11.92 -9.38 12.80
N LEU A 163 13.13 -8.86 12.57
CA LEU A 163 14.29 -9.68 12.19
C LEU A 163 14.87 -10.52 13.36
N ILE A 164 14.57 -10.12 14.59
CA ILE A 164 15.08 -10.78 15.80
C ILE A 164 14.06 -11.77 16.39
N ALA A 165 12.77 -11.63 16.04
CA ALA A 165 11.68 -12.46 16.53
C ALA A 165 11.61 -13.81 15.80
#